data_8814a8a4efbaaa8d362c414a1f01c9ea
#
_entry.id   8814a8a4efbaaa8d362c414a1f01c9ea
#
_cell.length_a   1.000
_cell.length_b   1.000
_cell.length_c   1.000
_cell.angle_alpha   90.00
_cell.angle_beta   90.00
_cell.angle_gamma   90.00
#
_symmetry.space_group_name_H-M   'P 1'
#
loop_
_entity.id
_entity.type
_entity.pdbx_description
1 polymer ?
#
loop_
_entity_poly.entity_id
_entity_poly.type
_entity_poly.pdbx_seq_one_letter_code
_entity_poly.pdbx_strand_id
1 'polypeptide(L)'
;TPNMSDEQKQRIRMHYKRSFLDYDPRQGMSELIQDGINRNPDMKPIKKNSRISLKDTQIGTLTNQITFVSKAIMRLTKLQALFFANSPFTQDAIATGWADENSEYAKQYMNEDLSWSKMESLTDVELYNCPNMTRLPEFIFDLPDLQLLNIACNRGIKPDDILTDWQKLADDEDTGPKIQILYMGYNNLEAFPPHESLKKMVKLGLLDCIHNNIKTLNPFGTEVKLSDLKLDYNQIEVIPDDFCAFTDQVEGLGFSHNELKYIPNIFNAKSVYVMGSVDFSYNKIGSEGKNINCPMSEFKGINASTITLSNNQIGTFPTELFASDSPISTIDLSNNRMTSIPKNSLKPKDGNYKNTYMLTTIDLRFNKLTSLSDDFRATTLPYLSNMDVSFNCFSKFPTQPLNSSQLQAFGIRHQRDAEGNRILREWPTGITSCPSLIQLQIGSNDIRKVTEKLTPQLWILDIADNPNISIDVTSVCSYIEAGMYVLIYDKTQDIRGCDALDIER
;
A
#
# COMPACT_ATOMS: atom_id res chain seq x y z
N THR A 1 9.84 8.36 -13.40
CA THR A 1 8.85 9.15 -14.19
C THR A 1 9.57 10.05 -15.17
N PRO A 2 9.05 10.24 -16.39
CA PRO A 2 9.70 11.12 -17.38
C PRO A 2 9.74 12.59 -16.95
N ASN A 3 8.97 12.97 -15.95
CA ASN A 3 8.83 14.35 -15.48
C ASN A 3 9.63 14.67 -14.21
N MET A 4 10.32 13.69 -13.63
CA MET A 4 11.08 13.90 -12.39
C MET A 4 12.56 13.57 -12.61
N SER A 5 13.46 14.45 -12.14
CA SER A 5 14.88 14.16 -12.12
C SER A 5 15.22 13.01 -11.15
N ASP A 6 16.35 12.35 -11.35
CA ASP A 6 16.78 11.28 -10.44
C ASP A 6 17.05 11.81 -9.03
N GLU A 7 17.47 13.06 -8.91
CA GLU A 7 17.63 13.75 -7.64
C GLU A 7 16.28 13.96 -6.93
N GLN A 8 15.25 14.36 -7.67
CA GLN A 8 13.88 14.47 -7.15
C GLN A 8 13.33 13.12 -6.68
N LYS A 9 13.55 12.05 -7.45
CA LYS A 9 13.16 10.68 -7.05
C LYS A 9 13.90 10.22 -5.82
N GLN A 10 15.19 10.51 -5.72
CA GLN A 10 16.00 10.18 -4.54
C GLN A 10 15.55 10.98 -3.32
N ARG A 11 15.22 12.25 -3.49
CA ARG A 11 14.67 13.12 -2.44
C ARG A 11 13.33 12.61 -1.93
N ILE A 12 12.42 12.24 -2.82
CA ILE A 12 11.16 11.58 -2.46
C ILE A 12 11.44 10.29 -1.69
N ARG A 13 12.32 9.40 -2.19
CA ARG A 13 12.65 8.14 -1.50
C ARG A 13 13.27 8.37 -0.12
N MET A 14 14.10 9.38 0.04
CA MET A 14 14.68 9.73 1.34
C MET A 14 13.62 10.32 2.29
N HIS A 15 12.72 11.14 1.73
CA HIS A 15 11.64 11.73 2.51
C HIS A 15 10.64 10.64 2.95
N TYR A 16 10.27 9.73 2.07
CA TYR A 16 9.48 8.54 2.39
C TYR A 16 10.08 7.71 3.53
N LYS A 17 11.40 7.55 3.58
CA LYS A 17 12.07 6.87 4.70
C LYS A 17 12.06 7.67 6.01
N ARG A 18 11.76 8.96 5.96
CA ARG A 18 11.73 9.86 7.12
C ARG A 18 10.32 10.34 7.48
N SER A 19 9.39 10.27 6.54
CA SER A 19 8.02 10.71 6.73
C SER A 19 7.23 9.70 7.54
N PHE A 20 6.58 10.18 8.59
CA PHE A 20 5.67 9.39 9.43
C PHE A 20 4.40 8.92 8.68
N LEU A 21 4.21 9.32 7.45
CA LEU A 21 3.02 9.05 6.64
C LEU A 21 3.11 7.76 5.82
N ASP A 22 4.31 7.23 5.62
CA ASP A 22 4.53 5.98 4.90
C ASP A 22 4.36 4.73 5.76
N TYR A 23 4.09 4.94 7.01
CA TYR A 23 3.92 3.85 7.92
C TYR A 23 2.51 3.27 7.79
N ASP A 24 2.42 1.95 7.54
CA ASP A 24 1.29 1.21 8.07
C ASP A 24 1.10 1.69 9.52
N PRO A 25 -0.03 2.30 9.88
CA PRO A 25 -0.25 2.81 11.24
C PRO A 25 0.08 1.77 12.33
N ARG A 26 0.13 0.49 11.95
CA ARG A 26 0.48 -0.63 12.81
C ARG A 26 1.99 -0.89 12.92
N GLN A 27 2.78 -0.56 11.89
CA GLN A 27 4.25 -0.77 11.90
C GLN A 27 5.01 0.53 12.23
N GLY A 28 4.66 1.63 11.61
CA GLY A 28 5.34 2.88 11.78
C GLY A 28 5.20 3.50 13.16
N MET A 29 4.04 3.30 13.80
CA MET A 29 3.87 3.69 15.21
C MET A 29 4.83 2.94 16.15
N SER A 30 5.12 1.69 15.85
CA SER A 30 6.07 0.88 16.64
C SER A 30 7.51 1.43 16.47
N GLU A 31 7.91 1.84 15.28
CA GLU A 31 9.24 2.42 15.04
C GLU A 31 9.36 3.83 15.60
N LEU A 32 8.32 4.66 15.50
CA LEU A 32 8.24 5.97 16.12
C LEU A 32 8.36 5.90 17.63
N ILE A 33 7.66 4.95 18.25
CA ILE A 33 7.70 4.72 19.69
C ILE A 33 9.09 4.22 20.06
N GLN A 34 9.68 3.30 19.28
CA GLN A 34 11.02 2.80 19.53
C GLN A 34 12.08 3.90 19.37
N ASP A 35 11.94 4.76 18.39
CA ASP A 35 12.84 5.91 18.20
C ASP A 35 12.68 6.92 19.34
N GLY A 36 11.45 7.17 19.79
CA GLY A 36 11.17 7.98 20.99
C GLY A 36 11.75 7.39 22.25
N ILE A 37 11.68 6.06 22.44
CA ILE A 37 12.30 5.34 23.55
C ILE A 37 13.82 5.44 23.48
N ASN A 38 14.42 5.29 22.29
CA ASN A 38 15.87 5.38 22.12
C ASN A 38 16.40 6.79 22.42
N ARG A 39 15.60 7.83 22.17
CA ARG A 39 15.97 9.23 22.49
C ARG A 39 15.67 9.63 23.94
N ASN A 40 14.76 8.90 24.59
CA ASN A 40 14.39 9.14 25.98
C ASN A 40 14.35 7.81 26.75
N PRO A 41 15.47 7.40 27.38
CA PRO A 41 15.59 6.11 28.07
C PRO A 41 14.63 5.91 29.26
N ASP A 42 13.99 6.99 29.76
CA ASP A 42 13.00 6.90 30.82
C ASP A 42 11.60 6.48 30.33
N MET A 43 11.38 6.40 29.03
CA MET A 43 10.14 5.88 28.44
C MET A 43 10.06 4.37 28.61
N LYS A 44 9.01 3.89 29.26
CA LYS A 44 8.75 2.44 29.37
C LYS A 44 8.26 1.88 28.05
N PRO A 45 8.79 0.73 27.57
CA PRO A 45 8.32 0.11 26.35
C PRO A 45 6.83 -0.27 26.44
N ILE A 46 6.06 0.07 25.43
CA ILE A 46 4.65 -0.31 25.32
C ILE A 46 4.59 -1.81 25.03
N LYS A 47 3.76 -2.54 25.78
CA LYS A 47 3.62 -3.99 25.59
C LYS A 47 3.13 -4.30 24.15
N LYS A 48 3.77 -5.25 23.51
CA LYS A 48 3.65 -5.66 22.10
C LYS A 48 2.23 -5.99 21.59
N ASN A 49 1.21 -6.04 22.46
CA ASN A 49 -0.17 -6.43 22.16
C ASN A 49 -1.22 -5.35 22.41
N SER A 50 -0.82 -4.12 22.72
CA SER A 50 -1.81 -3.05 22.84
C SER A 50 -2.17 -2.53 21.46
N ARG A 51 -3.44 -2.67 21.04
CA ARG A 51 -4.01 -1.92 19.92
C ARG A 51 -3.93 -0.44 20.29
N ILE A 52 -2.97 0.24 19.71
CA ILE A 52 -2.84 1.69 19.88
C ILE A 52 -3.86 2.32 18.94
N SER A 53 -4.97 2.78 19.47
CA SER A 53 -5.87 3.66 18.72
C SER A 53 -5.22 5.04 18.63
N LEU A 54 -5.40 5.75 17.52
CA LEU A 54 -4.95 7.13 17.37
C LEU A 54 -5.58 8.08 18.43
N LYS A 55 -6.66 7.64 19.11
CA LYS A 55 -7.28 8.32 20.25
C LYS A 55 -6.52 8.08 21.55
N ASP A 56 -5.80 6.97 21.65
CA ASP A 56 -5.11 6.53 22.87
C ASP A 56 -3.60 6.77 22.78
N THR A 57 -3.12 7.34 21.67
CA THR A 57 -1.70 7.60 21.52
C THR A 57 -1.26 8.69 22.48
N GLN A 58 -0.38 8.35 23.38
CA GLN A 58 0.45 9.28 24.14
C GLN A 58 1.40 10.12 23.24
N ILE A 59 1.08 10.28 21.95
CA ILE A 59 1.73 11.25 21.07
C ILE A 59 1.60 12.65 21.69
N GLY A 60 0.53 12.89 22.43
CA GLY A 60 0.37 14.11 23.22
C GLY A 60 1.42 14.34 24.32
N THR A 61 2.17 13.29 24.72
CA THR A 61 3.27 13.44 25.70
C THR A 61 4.62 13.74 25.06
N LEU A 62 4.73 13.61 23.72
CA LEU A 62 5.90 14.01 22.94
C LEU A 62 5.72 15.41 22.32
N THR A 63 4.77 16.20 22.82
CA THR A 63 4.57 17.56 22.33
C THR A 63 5.79 18.42 22.65
N ASN A 64 6.34 19.04 21.62
CA ASN A 64 7.27 20.14 21.82
C ASN A 64 6.54 21.27 22.58
N GLN A 65 7.25 21.97 23.44
CA GLN A 65 6.71 23.12 24.17
C GLN A 65 6.87 24.42 23.38
N ILE A 66 7.11 24.33 22.06
CA ILE A 66 7.28 25.50 21.20
C ILE A 66 5.91 26.16 21.00
N THR A 67 5.72 27.31 21.56
CA THR A 67 4.49 28.10 21.43
C THR A 67 4.68 29.34 20.55
N PHE A 68 5.92 29.67 20.21
CA PHE A 68 6.28 30.86 19.45
C PHE A 68 7.61 30.68 18.72
N VAL A 69 7.69 31.18 17.50
CA VAL A 69 8.91 31.22 16.67
C VAL A 69 9.26 32.69 16.39
N SER A 70 10.44 33.11 16.85
CA SER A 70 10.90 34.49 16.67
C SER A 70 11.16 34.85 15.22
N LYS A 71 10.91 36.12 14.84
CA LYS A 71 11.36 36.72 13.55
C LYS A 71 12.85 36.52 13.28
N ALA A 72 13.68 36.33 14.32
CA ALA A 72 15.10 36.05 14.17
C ALA A 72 15.41 34.86 13.23
N ILE A 73 14.47 33.92 13.02
CA ILE A 73 14.61 32.79 12.12
C ILE A 73 14.88 33.25 10.68
N MET A 74 14.30 34.38 10.26
CA MET A 74 14.46 34.91 8.90
C MET A 74 15.88 35.43 8.61
N ARG A 75 16.75 35.56 9.64
CA ARG A 75 18.19 35.85 9.45
C ARG A 75 18.96 34.62 8.97
N LEU A 76 18.39 33.42 9.07
CA LEU A 76 19.00 32.17 8.63
C LEU A 76 18.74 31.96 7.13
N THR A 77 19.18 32.91 6.29
CA THR A 77 18.93 32.92 4.83
C THR A 77 19.45 31.68 4.07
N LYS A 78 20.29 30.86 4.70
CA LYS A 78 20.80 29.60 4.16
C LYS A 78 20.04 28.36 4.70
N LEU A 79 18.99 28.58 5.48
CA LEU A 79 18.14 27.51 5.95
C LEU A 79 17.47 26.81 4.76
N GLN A 80 17.59 25.49 4.66
CA GLN A 80 17.01 24.69 3.57
C GLN A 80 15.72 24.00 3.96
N ALA A 81 15.60 23.65 5.23
CA ALA A 81 14.41 22.94 5.73
C ALA A 81 13.98 23.51 7.08
N LEU A 82 12.67 23.66 7.23
CA LEU A 82 12.02 24.10 8.47
C LEU A 82 11.01 23.04 8.89
N PHE A 83 11.27 22.41 10.04
CA PHE A 83 10.44 21.32 10.53
C PHE A 83 9.91 21.61 11.93
N PHE A 84 8.60 21.70 12.07
CA PHE A 84 7.90 21.77 13.32
C PHE A 84 6.96 20.56 13.45
N ALA A 85 7.17 19.75 14.48
CA ALA A 85 6.31 18.61 14.75
C ALA A 85 5.79 18.69 16.18
N ASN A 86 4.53 18.27 16.35
CA ASN A 86 3.90 18.15 17.67
C ASN A 86 4.01 19.44 18.50
N SER A 87 3.87 20.59 17.86
CA SER A 87 4.08 21.90 18.46
C SER A 87 2.75 22.62 18.68
N PRO A 88 2.48 23.15 19.88
CA PRO A 88 1.18 23.76 20.22
C PRO A 88 1.04 25.22 19.78
N PHE A 89 1.84 25.71 18.85
CA PHE A 89 1.71 27.07 18.35
C PHE A 89 0.50 27.23 17.41
N THR A 90 0.00 28.44 17.30
CA THR A 90 -0.95 28.85 16.27
C THR A 90 -0.19 29.35 15.04
N GLN A 91 -0.87 29.41 13.88
CA GLN A 91 -0.27 29.97 12.65
C GLN A 91 0.31 31.38 12.85
N ASP A 92 -0.29 32.16 13.74
CA ASP A 92 0.12 33.55 14.00
C ASP A 92 1.33 33.67 14.95
N ALA A 93 1.83 32.56 15.48
CA ALA A 93 2.99 32.52 16.36
C ALA A 93 4.32 32.32 15.63
N ILE A 94 4.31 32.19 14.31
CA ILE A 94 5.50 31.91 13.52
C ILE A 94 6.03 33.20 12.91
N ALA A 95 7.16 33.66 13.45
CA ALA A 95 7.95 34.81 12.98
C ALA A 95 7.18 36.14 12.86
N THR A 96 6.10 36.31 13.62
CA THR A 96 5.30 37.56 13.65
C THR A 96 5.88 38.60 14.55
N GLY A 97 6.78 38.25 15.46
CA GLY A 97 7.43 39.16 16.39
C GLY A 97 8.78 38.66 16.92
N TRP A 98 9.38 39.42 17.81
CA TRP A 98 10.58 39.01 18.54
C TRP A 98 10.18 38.25 19.79
N ALA A 99 10.97 37.25 20.19
CA ALA A 99 10.73 36.49 21.43
C ALA A 99 10.82 37.40 22.70
N ASP A 100 11.75 38.37 22.67
CA ASP A 100 11.88 39.46 23.62
C ASP A 100 12.32 40.71 22.86
N GLU A 101 11.39 41.67 22.72
CA GLU A 101 11.64 42.93 22.01
C GLU A 101 12.63 43.84 22.76
N ASN A 102 12.82 43.64 24.04
CA ASN A 102 13.74 44.41 24.87
C ASN A 102 15.14 43.83 24.90
N SER A 103 15.35 42.64 24.36
CA SER A 103 16.67 42.03 24.31
C SER A 103 17.66 42.88 23.47
N GLU A 104 18.93 42.84 23.82
CA GLU A 104 19.98 43.54 23.04
C GLU A 104 20.03 43.00 21.60
N TYR A 105 19.72 41.71 21.43
CA TYR A 105 19.63 41.10 20.10
C TYR A 105 18.49 41.71 19.28
N ALA A 106 17.28 41.79 19.83
CA ALA A 106 16.13 42.37 19.15
C ALA A 106 16.40 43.85 18.81
N LYS A 107 16.91 44.65 19.74
CA LYS A 107 17.27 46.07 19.52
C LYS A 107 18.32 46.25 18.41
N GLN A 108 19.27 45.34 18.32
CA GLN A 108 20.30 45.39 17.29
C GLN A 108 19.73 45.16 15.88
N TYR A 109 18.75 44.27 15.74
CA TYR A 109 18.21 43.80 14.45
C TYR A 109 16.77 44.22 14.15
N MET A 110 16.12 44.99 15.02
CA MET A 110 14.70 45.35 14.85
C MET A 110 14.44 46.19 13.59
N ASN A 111 15.43 46.87 13.07
CA ASN A 111 15.34 47.67 11.86
C ASN A 111 15.87 46.96 10.62
N GLU A 112 16.28 45.70 10.76
CA GLU A 112 16.67 44.86 9.63
C GLU A 112 15.43 44.49 8.82
N ASP A 113 15.53 44.58 7.51
CA ASP A 113 14.47 44.17 6.59
C ASP A 113 14.42 42.60 6.53
N LEU A 114 13.72 41.98 7.48
CA LEU A 114 13.53 40.56 7.60
C LEU A 114 12.27 40.15 6.86
N SER A 115 12.41 39.30 5.85
CA SER A 115 11.30 38.81 5.03
C SER A 115 11.51 37.34 4.66
N TRP A 116 10.43 36.58 4.64
CA TRP A 116 10.42 35.22 4.13
C TRP A 116 10.76 35.15 2.63
N SER A 117 10.47 36.19 1.87
CA SER A 117 10.85 36.30 0.45
C SER A 117 12.38 36.29 0.19
N LYS A 118 13.18 36.53 1.23
CA LYS A 118 14.66 36.44 1.18
C LYS A 118 15.19 35.07 1.55
N MET A 119 14.35 34.13 1.92
CA MET A 119 14.73 32.76 2.30
C MET A 119 14.85 31.87 1.06
N GLU A 120 15.71 32.29 0.10
CA GLU A 120 15.85 31.62 -1.23
C GLU A 120 16.34 30.17 -1.15
N SER A 121 16.92 29.78 -0.02
CA SER A 121 17.40 28.41 0.19
C SER A 121 16.35 27.50 0.85
N LEU A 122 15.24 28.04 1.36
CA LEU A 122 14.23 27.29 2.08
C LEU A 122 13.28 26.59 1.10
N THR A 123 13.51 25.32 0.90
CA THR A 123 12.77 24.47 -0.05
C THR A 123 11.79 23.52 0.62
N ASP A 124 12.00 23.21 1.90
CA ASP A 124 11.21 22.22 2.63
C ASP A 124 10.59 22.84 3.87
N VAL A 125 9.27 22.79 3.97
CA VAL A 125 8.52 23.19 5.17
C VAL A 125 7.62 22.06 5.62
N GLU A 126 7.79 21.66 6.88
CA GLU A 126 6.96 20.64 7.49
C GLU A 126 6.34 21.18 8.79
N LEU A 127 5.00 21.24 8.82
CA LEU A 127 4.20 21.66 9.94
C LEU A 127 3.31 20.48 10.37
N TYR A 128 3.93 19.46 10.94
CA TYR A 128 3.29 18.19 11.23
C TYR A 128 2.68 18.19 12.63
N ASN A 129 1.39 17.85 12.75
CA ASN A 129 0.68 17.71 14.02
C ASN A 129 0.84 18.97 14.92
N CYS A 130 0.41 20.11 14.41
CA CYS A 130 0.33 21.37 15.14
C CYS A 130 -1.15 21.66 15.49
N PRO A 131 -1.67 21.09 16.58
CA PRO A 131 -3.12 20.97 16.82
C PRO A 131 -3.85 22.29 17.00
N ASN A 132 -3.12 23.38 17.32
CA ASN A 132 -3.69 24.70 17.52
C ASN A 132 -3.70 25.56 16.24
N MET A 133 -3.12 25.05 15.13
CA MET A 133 -3.29 25.69 13.84
C MET A 133 -4.72 25.54 13.33
N THR A 134 -5.32 26.65 12.91
CA THR A 134 -6.66 26.70 12.33
C THR A 134 -6.67 27.02 10.84
N ARG A 135 -5.51 27.41 10.29
CA ARG A 135 -5.24 27.63 8.85
C ARG A 135 -3.74 27.58 8.59
N LEU A 136 -3.34 27.59 7.34
CA LEU A 136 -1.91 27.69 6.98
C LEU A 136 -1.31 29.03 7.40
N PRO A 137 -0.06 29.05 7.89
CA PRO A 137 0.65 30.27 8.17
C PRO A 137 0.90 31.10 6.92
N GLU A 138 0.72 32.42 6.99
CA GLU A 138 0.89 33.33 5.84
C GLU A 138 2.28 33.25 5.21
N PHE A 139 3.33 32.97 5.99
CA PHE A 139 4.70 32.93 5.48
C PHE A 139 4.92 31.89 4.37
N ILE A 140 4.09 30.84 4.30
CA ILE A 140 4.17 29.81 3.26
C ILE A 140 4.01 30.44 1.88
N PHE A 141 3.17 31.46 1.75
CA PHE A 141 2.88 32.15 0.49
C PHE A 141 3.95 33.15 0.07
N ASP A 142 4.88 33.49 0.99
CA ASP A 142 5.98 34.42 0.73
C ASP A 142 7.30 33.69 0.37
N LEU A 143 7.33 32.36 0.39
CA LEU A 143 8.54 31.58 0.16
C LEU A 143 8.89 31.49 -1.33
N PRO A 144 10.10 31.93 -1.77
CA PRO A 144 10.42 32.04 -3.18
C PRO A 144 10.72 30.72 -3.87
N ASP A 145 11.03 29.64 -3.14
CA ASP A 145 11.40 28.34 -3.72
C ASP A 145 10.90 27.14 -2.93
N LEU A 146 9.70 27.20 -2.37
CA LEU A 146 9.07 26.08 -1.65
C LEU A 146 8.77 24.94 -2.60
N GLN A 147 9.34 23.76 -2.35
CA GLN A 147 9.22 22.56 -3.17
C GLN A 147 8.53 21.41 -2.46
N LEU A 148 8.70 21.34 -1.15
CA LEU A 148 8.04 20.35 -0.30
C LEU A 148 7.27 21.03 0.81
N LEU A 149 5.96 20.76 0.87
CA LEU A 149 5.09 21.20 1.95
C LEU A 149 4.43 19.98 2.60
N ASN A 150 4.66 19.82 3.89
CA ASN A 150 3.98 18.84 4.72
C ASN A 150 3.13 19.55 5.78
N ILE A 151 1.82 19.42 5.65
CA ILE A 151 0.83 19.97 6.59
C ILE A 151 -0.06 18.86 7.17
N ALA A 152 0.44 17.65 7.19
CA ALA A 152 -0.32 16.52 7.68
C ALA A 152 -0.60 16.59 9.19
N CYS A 153 -1.68 15.93 9.62
CA CYS A 153 -2.10 15.80 11.00
C CYS A 153 -2.54 17.12 11.68
N ASN A 154 -2.93 18.13 10.93
CA ASN A 154 -3.37 19.41 11.48
C ASN A 154 -4.90 19.48 11.59
N ARG A 155 -5.48 18.64 12.44
CA ARG A 155 -6.93 18.49 12.61
C ARG A 155 -7.63 19.72 13.21
N GLY A 156 -6.89 20.72 13.65
CA GLY A 156 -7.42 22.04 14.04
C GLY A 156 -7.93 22.86 12.86
N ILE A 157 -7.43 22.58 11.64
CA ILE A 157 -7.85 23.27 10.42
C ILE A 157 -9.21 22.71 9.98
N LYS A 158 -10.19 23.59 9.82
CA LYS A 158 -11.53 23.18 9.36
C LYS A 158 -11.50 22.79 7.86
N PRO A 159 -12.44 21.93 7.42
CA PRO A 159 -12.49 21.48 6.02
C PRO A 159 -12.52 22.60 4.98
N ASP A 160 -13.36 23.62 5.21
CA ASP A 160 -13.49 24.75 4.27
C ASP A 160 -12.23 25.64 4.27
N ASP A 161 -11.61 25.81 5.43
CA ASP A 161 -10.41 26.63 5.56
C ASP A 161 -9.23 25.97 4.87
N ILE A 162 -9.04 24.65 5.05
CA ILE A 162 -7.94 23.92 4.40
C ILE A 162 -8.09 23.91 2.85
N LEU A 163 -9.30 23.78 2.34
CA LEU A 163 -9.55 23.83 0.90
C LEU A 163 -9.30 25.23 0.34
N THR A 164 -9.71 26.27 1.10
CA THR A 164 -9.46 27.68 0.75
C THR A 164 -7.96 27.98 0.74
N ASP A 165 -7.23 27.53 1.75
CA ASP A 165 -5.78 27.69 1.83
C ASP A 165 -5.07 26.96 0.69
N TRP A 166 -5.55 25.77 0.30
CA TRP A 166 -5.02 25.06 -0.86
C TRP A 166 -5.25 25.84 -2.17
N GLN A 167 -6.45 26.38 -2.36
CA GLN A 167 -6.73 27.20 -3.53
C GLN A 167 -5.83 28.44 -3.57
N LYS A 168 -5.66 29.12 -2.42
CA LYS A 168 -4.73 30.23 -2.28
C LYS A 168 -3.31 29.82 -2.66
N LEU A 169 -2.84 28.67 -2.18
CA LEU A 169 -1.52 28.14 -2.50
C LEU A 169 -1.36 27.85 -4.01
N ALA A 170 -2.37 27.26 -4.62
CA ALA A 170 -2.34 26.97 -6.06
C ALA A 170 -2.43 28.23 -6.91
N ASP A 171 -3.13 29.27 -6.44
CA ASP A 171 -3.31 30.54 -7.13
C ASP A 171 -2.09 31.47 -7.00
N ASP A 172 -1.24 31.21 -6.03
CA ASP A 172 0.00 31.98 -5.85
C ASP A 172 0.97 31.70 -7.00
N GLU A 173 1.31 32.75 -7.76
CA GLU A 173 2.15 32.64 -8.97
C GLU A 173 3.60 32.28 -8.67
N ASP A 174 4.07 32.56 -7.46
CA ASP A 174 5.46 32.30 -7.05
C ASP A 174 5.61 30.93 -6.39
N THR A 175 4.71 30.53 -5.51
CA THR A 175 4.82 29.32 -4.67
C THR A 175 4.17 28.10 -5.32
N GLY A 176 2.93 28.20 -5.77
CA GLY A 176 2.16 27.08 -6.30
C GLY A 176 2.85 26.29 -7.42
N PRO A 177 3.41 26.97 -8.45
CA PRO A 177 4.08 26.27 -9.55
C PRO A 177 5.37 25.53 -9.17
N LYS A 178 5.97 25.83 -8.00
CA LYS A 178 7.24 25.25 -7.56
C LYS A 178 7.08 24.03 -6.68
N ILE A 179 5.91 23.86 -6.05
CA ILE A 179 5.64 22.72 -5.18
C ILE A 179 5.67 21.43 -6.00
N GLN A 180 6.49 20.47 -5.53
CA GLN A 180 6.68 19.16 -6.13
C GLN A 180 6.05 18.05 -5.29
N ILE A 181 6.03 18.25 -3.97
CA ILE A 181 5.55 17.27 -3.00
C ILE A 181 4.62 17.96 -2.01
N LEU A 182 3.40 17.45 -1.88
CA LEU A 182 2.40 17.97 -0.95
C LEU A 182 1.82 16.84 -0.10
N TYR A 183 2.05 16.89 1.21
CA TYR A 183 1.45 16.00 2.19
C TYR A 183 0.33 16.70 2.94
N MET A 184 -0.89 16.19 2.78
CA MET A 184 -2.13 16.70 3.40
C MET A 184 -2.89 15.61 4.17
N GLY A 185 -2.26 14.48 4.43
CA GLY A 185 -2.88 13.37 5.13
C GLY A 185 -3.28 13.69 6.57
N TYR A 186 -4.23 12.92 7.12
CA TYR A 186 -4.69 13.04 8.52
C TYR A 186 -5.22 14.42 8.90
N ASN A 187 -5.81 15.12 7.95
CA ASN A 187 -6.53 16.37 8.19
C ASN A 187 -8.06 16.13 8.19
N ASN A 188 -8.83 17.16 7.96
CA ASN A 188 -10.28 17.07 7.86
C ASN A 188 -10.78 17.44 6.45
N LEU A 189 -10.01 17.15 5.41
CA LEU A 189 -10.38 17.49 4.04
C LEU A 189 -11.61 16.68 3.62
N GLU A 190 -12.69 17.35 3.23
CA GLU A 190 -13.95 16.71 2.80
C GLU A 190 -14.13 16.65 1.31
N ALA A 191 -13.40 17.46 0.57
CA ALA A 191 -13.43 17.50 -0.90
C ALA A 191 -12.02 17.48 -1.47
N PHE A 192 -11.91 16.94 -2.68
CA PHE A 192 -10.69 16.99 -3.48
C PHE A 192 -10.61 18.34 -4.20
N PRO A 193 -9.43 18.96 -4.35
CA PRO A 193 -9.31 20.26 -4.96
C PRO A 193 -9.76 20.22 -6.42
N PRO A 194 -10.33 21.33 -6.94
CA PRO A 194 -10.76 21.40 -8.33
C PRO A 194 -9.58 21.37 -9.30
N HIS A 195 -9.84 20.89 -10.51
CA HIS A 195 -8.85 20.84 -11.59
C HIS A 195 -8.16 22.20 -11.81
N GLU A 196 -8.92 23.30 -11.76
CA GLU A 196 -8.39 24.66 -11.97
C GLU A 196 -7.30 25.05 -10.98
N SER A 197 -7.35 24.54 -9.75
CA SER A 197 -6.30 24.75 -8.76
C SER A 197 -5.10 23.85 -9.04
N LEU A 198 -5.34 22.57 -9.32
CA LEU A 198 -4.26 21.60 -9.52
C LEU A 198 -3.42 21.88 -10.77
N LYS A 199 -4.03 22.34 -11.86
CA LYS A 199 -3.29 22.63 -13.10
C LYS A 199 -2.26 23.75 -12.96
N LYS A 200 -2.43 24.64 -11.96
CA LYS A 200 -1.46 25.69 -11.66
C LYS A 200 -0.21 25.15 -10.97
N MET A 201 -0.33 24.05 -10.24
CA MET A 201 0.75 23.37 -9.55
C MET A 201 1.55 22.47 -10.51
N VAL A 202 2.14 23.08 -11.53
CA VAL A 202 2.72 22.39 -12.71
C VAL A 202 3.87 21.43 -12.40
N LYS A 203 4.50 21.56 -11.24
CA LYS A 203 5.60 20.67 -10.80
C LYS A 203 5.15 19.63 -9.79
N LEU A 204 3.87 19.64 -9.37
CA LEU A 204 3.36 18.70 -8.38
C LEU A 204 3.45 17.27 -8.91
N GLY A 205 4.31 16.48 -8.30
CA GLY A 205 4.55 15.08 -8.66
C GLY A 205 3.94 14.10 -7.67
N LEU A 206 3.98 14.44 -6.37
CA LEU A 206 3.38 13.61 -5.31
C LEU A 206 2.32 14.41 -4.56
N LEU A 207 1.13 13.83 -4.47
CA LEU A 207 0.01 14.32 -3.68
C LEU A 207 -0.48 13.23 -2.74
N ASP A 208 -0.35 13.48 -1.44
CA ASP A 208 -0.79 12.57 -0.39
C ASP A 208 -1.94 13.19 0.39
N CYS A 209 -3.13 12.59 0.26
CA CYS A 209 -4.35 12.98 0.95
C CYS A 209 -4.94 11.82 1.78
N ILE A 210 -4.10 10.91 2.27
CA ILE A 210 -4.55 9.77 3.07
C ILE A 210 -5.27 10.19 4.36
N HIS A 211 -6.14 9.33 4.88
CA HIS A 211 -6.83 9.56 6.16
C HIS A 211 -7.53 10.93 6.27
N ASN A 212 -8.30 11.27 5.26
CA ASN A 212 -9.19 12.42 5.27
C ASN A 212 -10.67 11.98 5.23
N ASN A 213 -11.57 12.89 4.91
CA ASN A 213 -13.01 12.64 4.79
C ASN A 213 -13.51 12.88 3.36
N ILE A 214 -12.65 12.72 2.35
CA ILE A 214 -12.97 12.99 0.96
C ILE A 214 -14.03 12.01 0.47
N LYS A 215 -15.14 12.53 -0.07
CA LYS A 215 -16.26 11.74 -0.60
C LYS A 215 -16.33 11.78 -2.11
N THR A 216 -15.96 12.90 -2.69
CA THR A 216 -16.07 13.15 -4.12
C THR A 216 -14.72 13.55 -4.69
N LEU A 217 -14.48 13.13 -5.92
CA LEU A 217 -13.29 13.47 -6.67
C LEU A 217 -13.70 14.34 -7.88
N ASN A 218 -12.89 15.35 -8.16
CA ASN A 218 -13.01 16.12 -9.39
C ASN A 218 -12.04 15.54 -10.43
N PRO A 219 -12.41 15.52 -11.73
CA PRO A 219 -11.48 15.14 -12.79
C PRO A 219 -10.24 16.04 -12.78
N PHE A 220 -9.07 15.48 -13.05
CA PHE A 220 -7.85 16.27 -13.15
C PHE A 220 -7.73 17.05 -14.47
N GLY A 221 -8.33 16.54 -15.53
CA GLY A 221 -8.04 17.03 -16.88
C GLY A 221 -6.64 16.61 -17.36
N THR A 222 -6.25 17.06 -18.54
CA THR A 222 -5.02 16.62 -19.23
C THR A 222 -3.75 17.42 -18.85
N GLU A 223 -3.91 18.48 -18.08
CA GLU A 223 -2.82 19.43 -17.77
C GLU A 223 -2.08 19.09 -16.46
N VAL A 224 -2.73 18.34 -15.59
CA VAL A 224 -2.14 17.92 -14.31
C VAL A 224 -1.29 16.66 -14.51
N LYS A 225 -0.08 16.63 -13.96
CA LYS A 225 0.89 15.53 -14.15
C LYS A 225 1.42 15.02 -12.81
N LEU A 226 0.58 14.25 -12.12
CA LEU A 226 1.03 13.56 -10.91
C LEU A 226 1.79 12.28 -11.25
N SER A 227 2.81 11.97 -10.46
CA SER A 227 3.47 10.66 -10.50
C SER A 227 2.99 9.72 -9.40
N ASP A 228 2.55 10.29 -8.28
CA ASP A 228 2.10 9.52 -7.13
C ASP A 228 0.88 10.20 -6.50
N LEU A 229 -0.21 9.45 -6.36
CA LEU A 229 -1.46 9.94 -5.78
C LEU A 229 -1.95 8.95 -4.73
N LYS A 230 -2.07 9.42 -3.49
CA LYS A 230 -2.54 8.63 -2.36
C LYS A 230 -3.85 9.19 -1.83
N LEU A 231 -4.90 8.41 -1.94
CA LEU A 231 -6.26 8.71 -1.47
C LEU A 231 -6.78 7.63 -0.52
N ASP A 232 -5.89 6.82 0.03
CA ASP A 232 -6.23 5.76 0.95
C ASP A 232 -6.90 6.29 2.23
N TYR A 233 -7.77 5.49 2.83
CA TYR A 233 -8.48 5.86 4.06
C TYR A 233 -9.30 7.15 3.93
N ASN A 234 -10.16 7.19 2.93
CA ASN A 234 -11.15 8.25 2.72
C ASN A 234 -12.57 7.65 2.68
N GLN A 235 -13.52 8.38 2.13
CA GLN A 235 -14.93 7.97 2.00
C GLN A 235 -15.38 8.03 0.54
N ILE A 236 -14.47 7.78 -0.40
CA ILE A 236 -14.72 7.91 -1.85
C ILE A 236 -15.62 6.77 -2.30
N GLU A 237 -16.79 7.10 -2.84
CA GLU A 237 -17.75 6.12 -3.37
C GLU A 237 -17.60 5.90 -4.86
N VAL A 238 -17.22 6.94 -5.61
CA VAL A 238 -17.12 6.93 -7.06
C VAL A 238 -15.87 7.67 -7.51
N ILE A 239 -15.13 7.06 -8.43
CA ILE A 239 -14.07 7.72 -9.18
C ILE A 239 -14.65 8.11 -10.54
N PRO A 240 -14.58 9.38 -10.99
CA PRO A 240 -15.00 9.78 -12.33
C PRO A 240 -14.25 9.01 -13.43
N ASP A 241 -14.93 8.67 -14.52
CA ASP A 241 -14.34 7.89 -15.63
C ASP A 241 -13.10 8.57 -16.26
N ASP A 242 -13.05 9.89 -16.23
CA ASP A 242 -11.96 10.70 -16.76
C ASP A 242 -10.96 11.18 -15.69
N PHE A 243 -11.07 10.66 -14.47
CA PHE A 243 -10.24 11.08 -13.33
C PHE A 243 -8.73 11.01 -13.63
N CYS A 244 -8.30 9.96 -14.31
CA CYS A 244 -6.89 9.76 -14.67
C CYS A 244 -6.57 10.17 -16.13
N ALA A 245 -7.38 10.99 -16.78
CA ALA A 245 -7.12 11.46 -18.16
C ALA A 245 -5.85 12.32 -18.32
N PHE A 246 -5.20 12.63 -17.23
CA PHE A 246 -4.12 13.59 -17.08
C PHE A 246 -2.73 13.05 -17.34
N THR A 247 -2.50 11.74 -17.36
CA THR A 247 -1.14 11.27 -17.25
C THR A 247 -0.72 10.27 -18.32
N ASP A 248 0.53 10.39 -18.71
CA ASP A 248 1.24 9.37 -19.48
C ASP A 248 1.82 8.29 -18.56
N GLN A 249 2.10 8.62 -17.28
CA GLN A 249 2.68 7.70 -16.30
C GLN A 249 2.34 8.08 -14.86
N VAL A 250 1.84 7.08 -14.09
CA VAL A 250 1.69 7.14 -12.63
C VAL A 250 2.53 6.01 -12.03
N GLU A 251 3.33 6.28 -11.01
CA GLU A 251 4.10 5.25 -10.30
C GLU A 251 3.25 4.54 -9.24
N GLY A 252 2.42 5.29 -8.55
CA GLY A 252 1.54 4.77 -7.51
C GLY A 252 0.17 5.41 -7.51
N LEU A 253 -0.86 4.58 -7.29
CA LEU A 253 -2.24 5.02 -7.20
C LEU A 253 -2.92 4.28 -6.04
N GLY A 254 -3.14 4.98 -4.93
CA GLY A 254 -3.72 4.44 -3.71
C GLY A 254 -5.18 4.86 -3.54
N PHE A 255 -6.07 3.87 -3.47
CA PHE A 255 -7.49 4.03 -3.16
C PHE A 255 -7.96 3.03 -2.10
N SER A 256 -7.05 2.45 -1.33
CA SER A 256 -7.44 1.48 -0.32
C SER A 256 -8.29 2.10 0.79
N HIS A 257 -9.08 1.28 1.48
CA HIS A 257 -9.93 1.74 2.61
C HIS A 257 -10.83 2.93 2.23
N ASN A 258 -11.59 2.76 1.14
CA ASN A 258 -12.61 3.68 0.69
C ASN A 258 -13.99 2.97 0.58
N GLU A 259 -14.95 3.60 -0.07
CA GLU A 259 -16.33 3.11 -0.23
C GLU A 259 -16.65 2.71 -1.68
N LEU A 260 -15.62 2.46 -2.50
CA LEU A 260 -15.76 2.17 -3.93
C LEU A 260 -16.56 0.90 -4.16
N LYS A 261 -17.57 0.97 -5.02
CA LYS A 261 -18.46 -0.16 -5.36
C LYS A 261 -18.04 -0.88 -6.65
N TYR A 262 -17.27 -0.20 -7.49
CA TYR A 262 -16.69 -0.72 -8.73
C TYR A 262 -15.46 0.10 -9.12
N ILE A 263 -14.64 -0.43 -10.02
CA ILE A 263 -13.55 0.34 -10.66
C ILE A 263 -14.10 0.89 -11.98
N PRO A 264 -14.15 2.22 -12.16
CA PRO A 264 -14.59 2.83 -13.40
C PRO A 264 -13.54 2.70 -14.52
N ASN A 265 -13.89 3.16 -15.71
CA ASN A 265 -12.99 3.18 -16.88
C ASN A 265 -11.96 4.31 -16.79
N ILE A 266 -11.16 4.32 -15.72
CA ILE A 266 -10.09 5.32 -15.52
C ILE A 266 -8.79 4.96 -16.28
N PHE A 267 -8.69 3.74 -16.77
CA PHE A 267 -7.51 3.19 -17.44
C PHE A 267 -7.79 2.99 -18.94
N ASN A 268 -8.39 3.97 -19.59
CA ASN A 268 -8.66 3.86 -21.02
C ASN A 268 -7.37 4.05 -21.85
N ALA A 269 -7.42 3.62 -23.12
CA ALA A 269 -6.27 3.45 -24.00
C ALA A 269 -5.36 4.67 -24.22
N LYS A 270 -5.75 5.83 -23.74
CA LYS A 270 -5.01 7.08 -23.99
C LYS A 270 -4.26 7.59 -22.78
N SER A 271 -4.49 7.03 -21.58
CA SER A 271 -4.25 7.84 -20.41
C SER A 271 -3.37 7.26 -19.34
N VAL A 272 -3.37 6.00 -19.00
CA VAL A 272 -2.67 5.63 -17.78
C VAL A 272 -1.70 4.48 -17.95
N TYR A 273 -0.46 4.85 -17.76
CA TYR A 273 0.63 3.92 -17.60
C TYR A 273 1.03 3.89 -16.12
N VAL A 274 0.51 2.94 -15.35
CA VAL A 274 0.95 2.76 -13.96
C VAL A 274 2.14 1.82 -13.93
N MET A 275 3.33 2.35 -13.68
CA MET A 275 4.57 1.55 -13.65
C MET A 275 4.79 0.79 -12.35
N GLY A 276 4.18 1.21 -11.26
CA GLY A 276 4.37 0.64 -9.94
C GLY A 276 3.18 -0.18 -9.46
N SER A 277 2.39 0.38 -8.55
CA SER A 277 1.30 -0.31 -7.88
C SER A 277 -0.02 0.45 -7.96
N VAL A 278 -1.12 -0.31 -8.05
CA VAL A 278 -2.48 0.20 -7.87
C VAL A 278 -3.11 -0.54 -6.71
N ASP A 279 -3.58 0.17 -5.71
CA ASP A 279 -4.22 -0.41 -4.52
C ASP A 279 -5.69 0.01 -4.41
N PHE A 280 -6.59 -0.95 -4.60
CA PHE A 280 -8.03 -0.83 -4.38
C PHE A 280 -8.53 -1.73 -3.25
N SER A 281 -7.65 -2.19 -2.38
CA SER A 281 -8.02 -3.06 -1.27
C SER A 281 -8.98 -2.38 -0.28
N TYR A 282 -9.70 -3.18 0.50
CA TYR A 282 -10.61 -2.67 1.55
C TYR A 282 -11.64 -1.67 1.01
N ASN A 283 -12.34 -2.06 -0.05
CA ASN A 283 -13.45 -1.31 -0.63
C ASN A 283 -14.72 -2.18 -0.67
N LYS A 284 -15.74 -1.75 -1.39
CA LYS A 284 -17.00 -2.46 -1.62
C LYS A 284 -17.15 -2.94 -3.07
N ILE A 285 -16.04 -3.10 -3.79
CA ILE A 285 -16.04 -3.47 -5.22
C ILE A 285 -16.75 -4.81 -5.41
N GLY A 286 -17.77 -4.84 -6.27
CA GLY A 286 -18.61 -6.00 -6.51
C GLY A 286 -19.91 -6.03 -5.70
N SER A 287 -20.13 -5.11 -4.76
CA SER A 287 -21.32 -5.07 -3.90
C SER A 287 -22.65 -4.92 -4.68
N GLU A 288 -22.62 -4.27 -5.83
CA GLU A 288 -23.76 -4.04 -6.70
C GLU A 288 -23.79 -4.99 -7.93
N GLY A 289 -23.06 -6.10 -7.88
CA GLY A 289 -22.91 -7.03 -9.01
C GLY A 289 -22.00 -6.54 -10.13
N LYS A 290 -21.33 -5.40 -9.94
CA LYS A 290 -20.31 -4.86 -10.83
C LYS A 290 -18.97 -4.90 -10.14
N ASN A 291 -17.99 -5.58 -10.72
CA ASN A 291 -16.62 -5.59 -10.18
C ASN A 291 -15.82 -4.42 -10.79
N ILE A 292 -15.72 -4.44 -12.10
CA ILE A 292 -15.01 -3.46 -12.90
C ILE A 292 -15.99 -3.00 -13.98
N ASN A 293 -16.36 -1.74 -13.93
CA ASN A 293 -17.30 -1.17 -14.89
C ASN A 293 -16.55 -0.62 -16.14
N CYS A 294 -15.64 -1.43 -16.65
CA CYS A 294 -14.88 -1.09 -17.84
C CYS A 294 -15.16 -2.14 -18.91
N PRO A 295 -15.68 -1.77 -20.08
CA PRO A 295 -15.81 -2.69 -21.19
C PRO A 295 -14.43 -3.28 -21.53
N MET A 296 -14.36 -4.60 -21.66
CA MET A 296 -13.08 -5.31 -21.91
C MET A 296 -12.31 -4.77 -23.13
N SER A 297 -13.01 -4.23 -24.11
CA SER A 297 -12.42 -3.62 -25.30
C SER A 297 -11.69 -2.29 -25.03
N GLU A 298 -11.96 -1.64 -23.90
CA GLU A 298 -11.43 -0.32 -23.54
C GLU A 298 -10.41 -0.38 -22.42
N PHE A 299 -10.27 -1.53 -21.75
CA PHE A 299 -9.31 -1.74 -20.67
C PHE A 299 -7.89 -1.96 -21.22
N LYS A 300 -7.38 -0.95 -21.91
CA LYS A 300 -6.09 -1.01 -22.61
C LYS A 300 -5.00 -0.24 -21.86
N GLY A 301 -4.91 -0.28 -20.58
CA GLY A 301 -3.97 0.66 -20.02
C GLY A 301 -3.46 0.46 -18.61
N ILE A 302 -3.89 -0.54 -17.85
CA ILE A 302 -3.17 -0.82 -16.63
C ILE A 302 -1.85 -1.48 -16.97
N ASN A 303 -0.80 -0.70 -16.91
CA ASN A 303 0.56 -1.17 -16.99
C ASN A 303 1.16 -1.24 -15.56
N ALA A 304 0.35 -1.72 -14.62
CA ALA A 304 0.78 -1.90 -13.24
C ALA A 304 1.53 -3.22 -13.09
N SER A 305 2.67 -3.18 -12.40
CA SER A 305 3.34 -4.40 -11.99
C SER A 305 2.62 -5.10 -10.85
N THR A 306 1.97 -4.34 -9.97
CA THR A 306 1.23 -4.84 -8.80
C THR A 306 -0.17 -4.26 -8.76
N ILE A 307 -1.17 -5.16 -8.63
CA ILE A 307 -2.58 -4.78 -8.45
C ILE A 307 -3.11 -5.44 -7.19
N THR A 308 -3.63 -4.64 -6.27
CA THR A 308 -4.23 -5.12 -5.02
C THR A 308 -5.74 -4.85 -5.02
N LEU A 309 -6.52 -5.92 -4.96
CA LEU A 309 -7.99 -5.92 -4.94
C LEU A 309 -8.52 -6.72 -3.75
N SER A 310 -7.68 -6.98 -2.75
CA SER A 310 -8.05 -7.76 -1.58
C SER A 310 -9.11 -7.04 -0.72
N ASN A 311 -9.83 -7.82 0.09
CA ASN A 311 -10.82 -7.26 1.02
C ASN A 311 -11.91 -6.45 0.31
N ASN A 312 -12.50 -7.04 -0.73
CA ASN A 312 -13.61 -6.49 -1.49
C ASN A 312 -14.79 -7.50 -1.54
N GLN A 313 -15.72 -7.30 -2.44
CA GLN A 313 -16.88 -8.16 -2.63
C GLN A 313 -16.95 -8.76 -4.04
N ILE A 314 -15.80 -8.91 -4.69
CA ILE A 314 -15.66 -9.38 -6.07
C ILE A 314 -16.21 -10.81 -6.17
N GLY A 315 -17.26 -10.99 -6.95
CA GLY A 315 -17.92 -12.28 -7.14
C GLY A 315 -17.42 -13.07 -8.34
N THR A 316 -16.84 -12.40 -9.33
CA THR A 316 -16.31 -12.99 -10.57
C THR A 316 -14.85 -12.65 -10.74
N PHE A 317 -14.06 -13.59 -11.25
CA PHE A 317 -12.65 -13.33 -11.55
C PHE A 317 -12.52 -12.19 -12.57
N PRO A 318 -11.70 -11.17 -12.30
CA PRO A 318 -11.61 -9.96 -13.13
C PRO A 318 -10.80 -10.19 -14.40
N THR A 319 -11.39 -10.91 -15.36
CA THR A 319 -10.76 -11.27 -16.65
C THR A 319 -10.32 -10.04 -17.44
N GLU A 320 -10.96 -8.92 -17.20
CA GLU A 320 -10.69 -7.64 -17.83
C GLU A 320 -9.26 -7.16 -17.59
N LEU A 321 -8.72 -7.44 -16.41
CA LEU A 321 -7.34 -7.07 -16.06
C LEU A 321 -6.31 -7.76 -16.95
N PHE A 322 -6.63 -8.95 -17.45
CA PHE A 322 -5.73 -9.77 -18.27
C PHE A 322 -5.97 -9.61 -19.78
N ALA A 323 -6.94 -8.81 -20.18
CA ALA A 323 -7.20 -8.50 -21.59
C ALA A 323 -6.33 -7.37 -22.14
N SER A 324 -5.64 -6.63 -21.27
CA SER A 324 -4.75 -5.51 -21.61
C SER A 324 -3.32 -5.98 -21.86
N ASP A 325 -2.48 -5.10 -22.42
CA ASP A 325 -1.04 -5.32 -22.56
C ASP A 325 -0.27 -5.04 -21.25
N SER A 326 -0.93 -5.13 -20.12
CA SER A 326 -0.33 -4.84 -18.81
C SER A 326 0.69 -5.89 -18.38
N PRO A 327 1.89 -5.51 -17.93
CA PRO A 327 2.89 -6.41 -17.39
C PRO A 327 2.61 -6.76 -15.92
N ILE A 328 1.42 -7.25 -15.60
CA ILE A 328 1.06 -7.63 -14.23
C ILE A 328 1.99 -8.75 -13.77
N SER A 329 2.78 -8.48 -12.74
CA SER A 329 3.63 -9.47 -12.08
C SER A 329 3.03 -10.01 -10.79
N THR A 330 2.27 -9.18 -10.09
CA THR A 330 1.65 -9.54 -8.82
C THR A 330 0.20 -9.08 -8.79
N ILE A 331 -0.70 -9.98 -8.42
CA ILE A 331 -2.11 -9.66 -8.18
C ILE A 331 -2.59 -10.27 -6.87
N ASP A 332 -3.19 -9.44 -6.03
CA ASP A 332 -3.85 -9.86 -4.79
C ASP A 332 -5.37 -9.72 -4.93
N LEU A 333 -6.04 -10.86 -4.98
CA LEU A 333 -7.50 -11.01 -5.02
C LEU A 333 -8.04 -11.70 -3.76
N SER A 334 -7.24 -11.72 -2.69
CA SER A 334 -7.61 -12.38 -1.45
C SER A 334 -8.80 -11.71 -0.77
N ASN A 335 -9.49 -12.48 0.06
CA ASN A 335 -10.64 -12.00 0.83
C ASN A 335 -11.73 -11.33 -0.03
N ASN A 336 -12.22 -12.10 -1.01
CA ASN A 336 -13.31 -11.73 -1.90
C ASN A 336 -14.42 -12.80 -1.88
N ARG A 337 -15.31 -12.82 -2.87
CA ARG A 337 -16.47 -13.72 -2.92
C ARG A 337 -16.49 -14.61 -4.16
N MET A 338 -15.34 -14.79 -4.82
CA MET A 338 -15.25 -15.55 -6.06
C MET A 338 -15.56 -17.02 -5.81
N THR A 339 -16.46 -17.60 -6.62
CA THR A 339 -16.84 -19.01 -6.56
C THR A 339 -16.22 -19.87 -7.65
N SER A 340 -15.80 -19.23 -8.73
CA SER A 340 -15.18 -19.89 -9.89
C SER A 340 -14.29 -18.93 -10.67
N ILE A 341 -13.38 -19.51 -11.44
CA ILE A 341 -12.59 -18.81 -12.44
C ILE A 341 -13.03 -19.34 -13.81
N PRO A 342 -13.63 -18.50 -14.67
CA PRO A 342 -14.10 -18.94 -15.98
C PRO A 342 -12.96 -19.49 -16.86
N LYS A 343 -13.30 -20.41 -17.75
CA LYS A 343 -12.34 -20.88 -18.77
C LYS A 343 -11.88 -19.72 -19.65
N ASN A 344 -10.64 -19.76 -20.05
CA ASN A 344 -10.00 -18.72 -20.86
C ASN A 344 -9.97 -17.33 -20.19
N SER A 345 -10.04 -17.26 -18.86
CA SER A 345 -9.93 -16.00 -18.09
C SER A 345 -8.59 -15.29 -18.27
N LEU A 346 -7.54 -16.06 -18.49
CA LEU A 346 -6.17 -15.56 -18.70
C LEU A 346 -5.78 -15.53 -20.18
N LYS A 347 -6.66 -15.98 -21.06
CA LYS A 347 -6.41 -15.98 -22.50
C LYS A 347 -6.78 -14.63 -23.11
N PRO A 348 -5.84 -13.83 -23.61
CA PRO A 348 -6.15 -12.59 -24.31
C PRO A 348 -7.01 -12.85 -25.56
N LYS A 349 -7.91 -11.91 -25.90
CA LYS A 349 -8.82 -12.03 -27.04
C LYS A 349 -8.10 -12.18 -28.39
N ASP A 350 -6.92 -11.57 -28.52
CA ASP A 350 -6.06 -11.62 -29.71
C ASP A 350 -5.12 -12.83 -29.74
N GLY A 351 -5.21 -13.72 -28.74
CA GLY A 351 -4.33 -14.87 -28.61
C GLY A 351 -2.91 -14.52 -28.14
N ASN A 352 -2.63 -13.27 -27.82
CA ASN A 352 -1.35 -12.81 -27.31
C ASN A 352 -1.29 -12.93 -25.79
N TYR A 353 -0.52 -13.85 -25.26
CA TYR A 353 -0.37 -14.12 -23.83
C TYR A 353 0.67 -13.21 -23.15
N LYS A 354 1.07 -12.12 -23.76
CA LYS A 354 2.15 -11.27 -23.26
C LYS A 354 1.94 -10.80 -21.82
N ASN A 355 0.71 -10.50 -21.45
CA ASN A 355 0.39 -10.00 -20.10
C ASN A 355 0.45 -11.08 -19.03
N THR A 356 -0.02 -12.28 -19.35
CA THR A 356 -0.01 -13.42 -18.43
C THR A 356 1.39 -13.99 -18.23
N TYR A 357 2.27 -13.85 -19.22
CA TYR A 357 3.64 -14.32 -19.11
C TYR A 357 4.47 -13.65 -18.02
N MET A 358 4.11 -12.46 -17.58
CA MET A 358 4.81 -11.73 -16.51
C MET A 358 4.30 -12.05 -15.11
N LEU A 359 3.16 -12.75 -14.97
CA LEU A 359 2.57 -13.06 -13.67
C LEU A 359 3.45 -14.04 -12.90
N THR A 360 4.00 -13.58 -11.78
CA THR A 360 4.84 -14.35 -10.86
C THR A 360 4.12 -14.71 -9.58
N THR A 361 3.18 -13.87 -9.12
CA THR A 361 2.50 -14.05 -7.84
C THR A 361 1.01 -13.79 -7.98
N ILE A 362 0.21 -14.74 -7.48
CA ILE A 362 -1.25 -14.60 -7.37
C ILE A 362 -1.73 -15.06 -6.00
N ASP A 363 -2.45 -14.17 -5.32
CA ASP A 363 -3.12 -14.47 -4.05
C ASP A 363 -4.64 -14.56 -4.25
N LEU A 364 -5.18 -15.75 -4.02
CA LEU A 364 -6.60 -16.07 -4.12
C LEU A 364 -7.19 -16.55 -2.79
N ARG A 365 -6.48 -16.33 -1.68
CA ARG A 365 -6.93 -16.76 -0.35
C ARG A 365 -8.28 -16.16 0.04
N PHE A 366 -8.98 -16.83 0.93
CA PHE A 366 -10.25 -16.33 1.50
C PHE A 366 -11.27 -15.97 0.40
N ASN A 367 -11.52 -16.94 -0.50
CA ASN A 367 -12.61 -16.90 -1.48
C ASN A 367 -13.51 -18.11 -1.31
N LYS A 368 -14.32 -18.45 -2.30
CA LYS A 368 -15.19 -19.62 -2.34
C LYS A 368 -14.91 -20.48 -3.56
N LEU A 369 -13.65 -20.51 -4.01
CA LEU A 369 -13.23 -21.26 -5.19
C LEU A 369 -13.30 -22.77 -4.92
N THR A 370 -13.82 -23.51 -5.88
CA THR A 370 -13.89 -24.98 -5.84
C THR A 370 -12.91 -25.65 -6.80
N SER A 371 -12.41 -24.90 -7.78
CA SER A 371 -11.44 -25.36 -8.79
C SER A 371 -10.69 -24.19 -9.42
N LEU A 372 -9.56 -24.48 -10.05
CA LEU A 372 -8.89 -23.56 -10.96
C LEU A 372 -9.25 -23.91 -12.41
N SER A 373 -9.25 -22.92 -13.31
CA SER A 373 -9.37 -23.17 -14.74
C SER A 373 -8.07 -23.76 -15.31
N ASP A 374 -8.16 -24.39 -16.49
CA ASP A 374 -7.00 -24.97 -17.18
C ASP A 374 -5.96 -23.91 -17.61
N ASP A 375 -6.31 -22.63 -17.53
CA ASP A 375 -5.39 -21.54 -17.83
C ASP A 375 -4.26 -21.41 -16.81
N PHE A 376 -4.42 -21.96 -15.59
CA PHE A 376 -3.39 -21.93 -14.54
C PHE A 376 -2.29 -22.97 -14.73
N ARG A 377 -1.78 -23.13 -15.95
CA ARG A 377 -0.73 -24.08 -16.32
C ARG A 377 0.53 -23.37 -16.82
N ALA A 378 1.64 -24.08 -16.81
CA ALA A 378 2.94 -23.57 -17.22
C ALA A 378 2.98 -22.90 -18.59
N THR A 379 2.19 -23.39 -19.57
CA THR A 379 2.15 -22.80 -20.90
C THR A 379 1.47 -21.44 -20.97
N THR A 380 0.59 -21.15 -20.02
CA THR A 380 -0.11 -19.86 -19.90
C THR A 380 0.61 -18.93 -18.92
N LEU A 381 1.12 -19.49 -17.83
CA LEU A 381 1.79 -18.77 -16.75
C LEU A 381 3.22 -19.29 -16.53
N PRO A 382 4.14 -19.09 -17.48
CA PRO A 382 5.47 -19.68 -17.44
C PRO A 382 6.35 -19.17 -16.29
N TYR A 383 6.05 -17.99 -15.74
CA TYR A 383 6.81 -17.37 -14.65
C TYR A 383 6.13 -17.46 -13.30
N LEU A 384 4.99 -18.15 -13.19
CA LEU A 384 4.28 -18.27 -11.91
C LEU A 384 5.16 -18.98 -10.88
N SER A 385 5.57 -18.26 -9.85
CA SER A 385 6.43 -18.75 -8.78
C SER A 385 5.70 -18.91 -7.44
N ASN A 386 4.70 -18.08 -7.18
CA ASN A 386 3.97 -18.10 -5.93
C ASN A 386 2.46 -18.08 -6.17
N MET A 387 1.76 -19.05 -5.59
CA MET A 387 0.31 -19.12 -5.65
C MET A 387 -0.27 -19.56 -4.30
N ASP A 388 -1.28 -18.85 -3.80
CA ASP A 388 -1.99 -19.24 -2.60
C ASP A 388 -3.51 -19.25 -2.83
N VAL A 389 -4.10 -20.43 -2.63
CA VAL A 389 -5.55 -20.68 -2.69
C VAL A 389 -6.09 -21.16 -1.35
N SER A 390 -5.41 -20.87 -0.25
CA SER A 390 -5.85 -21.23 1.10
C SER A 390 -7.18 -20.57 1.47
N PHE A 391 -7.93 -21.19 2.39
CA PHE A 391 -9.22 -20.68 2.83
C PHE A 391 -10.24 -20.55 1.67
N ASN A 392 -10.39 -21.62 0.92
CA ASN A 392 -11.34 -21.78 -0.17
C ASN A 392 -12.17 -23.07 0.00
N CYS A 393 -12.76 -23.58 -1.06
CA CYS A 393 -13.67 -24.74 -1.07
C CYS A 393 -13.16 -25.86 -2.00
N PHE A 394 -11.86 -26.07 -2.12
CA PHE A 394 -11.28 -27.13 -2.94
C PHE A 394 -11.49 -28.50 -2.29
N SER A 395 -12.21 -29.39 -2.95
CA SER A 395 -12.33 -30.80 -2.55
C SER A 395 -11.25 -31.69 -3.17
N LYS A 396 -10.56 -31.18 -4.22
CA LYS A 396 -9.43 -31.80 -4.89
C LYS A 396 -8.31 -30.80 -5.07
N PHE A 397 -7.08 -31.26 -5.00
CA PHE A 397 -5.93 -30.43 -5.25
C PHE A 397 -5.86 -30.01 -6.72
N PRO A 398 -5.70 -28.71 -7.05
CA PRO A 398 -5.54 -28.24 -8.42
C PRO A 398 -4.13 -28.56 -8.93
N THR A 399 -4.00 -29.52 -9.83
CA THR A 399 -2.71 -29.98 -10.35
C THR A 399 -2.17 -29.14 -11.51
N GLN A 400 -2.98 -28.26 -12.09
CA GLN A 400 -2.62 -27.45 -13.27
C GLN A 400 -1.32 -26.65 -13.07
N PRO A 401 -1.08 -25.97 -11.90
CA PRO A 401 0.14 -25.20 -11.69
C PRO A 401 1.40 -26.05 -11.49
N LEU A 402 1.28 -27.34 -11.12
CA LEU A 402 2.42 -28.19 -10.77
C LEU A 402 3.37 -28.47 -11.95
N ASN A 403 2.92 -28.28 -13.18
CA ASN A 403 3.75 -28.42 -14.36
C ASN A 403 4.67 -27.22 -14.63
N SER A 404 4.59 -26.18 -13.79
CA SER A 404 5.44 -25.00 -13.93
C SER A 404 6.86 -25.28 -13.45
N SER A 405 7.84 -24.97 -14.30
CA SER A 405 9.25 -25.03 -13.92
C SER A 405 9.68 -23.88 -12.97
N GLN A 406 8.81 -22.94 -12.69
CA GLN A 406 9.09 -21.78 -11.87
C GLN A 406 8.32 -21.77 -10.54
N LEU A 407 7.33 -22.66 -10.36
CA LEU A 407 6.51 -22.69 -9.16
C LEU A 407 7.36 -23.08 -7.94
N GLN A 408 7.54 -22.15 -7.02
CA GLN A 408 8.35 -22.31 -5.80
C GLN A 408 7.50 -22.50 -4.54
N ALA A 409 6.39 -21.78 -4.45
CA ALA A 409 5.51 -21.85 -3.29
C ALA A 409 4.04 -22.03 -3.69
N PHE A 410 3.39 -22.98 -3.01
CA PHE A 410 1.97 -23.25 -3.19
C PHE A 410 1.26 -23.39 -1.83
N GLY A 411 0.22 -22.56 -1.60
CA GLY A 411 -0.62 -22.60 -0.42
C GLY A 411 -2.04 -23.11 -0.74
N ILE A 412 -2.50 -24.11 0.03
CA ILE A 412 -3.87 -24.66 -0.08
C ILE A 412 -4.38 -25.10 1.30
N ARG A 413 -4.13 -24.30 2.32
CA ARG A 413 -4.58 -24.57 3.67
C ARG A 413 -6.10 -24.37 3.80
N HIS A 414 -6.70 -25.03 4.79
CA HIS A 414 -8.04 -24.74 5.28
C HIS A 414 -9.13 -24.76 4.20
N GLN A 415 -9.29 -25.90 3.53
CA GLN A 415 -10.38 -26.09 2.56
C GLN A 415 -11.63 -26.59 3.24
N ARG A 416 -12.73 -25.84 3.10
CA ARG A 416 -14.01 -26.13 3.80
C ARG A 416 -15.20 -26.04 2.84
N ASP A 417 -16.24 -26.85 3.12
CA ASP A 417 -17.57 -26.65 2.54
C ASP A 417 -18.34 -25.52 3.26
N ALA A 418 -19.59 -25.32 2.85
CA ALA A 418 -20.46 -24.28 3.43
C ALA A 418 -20.81 -24.55 4.91
N GLU A 419 -20.78 -25.81 5.33
CA GLU A 419 -21.05 -26.28 6.70
C GLU A 419 -19.79 -26.24 7.57
N GLY A 420 -18.62 -25.91 7.00
CA GLY A 420 -17.33 -25.84 7.70
C GLY A 420 -16.59 -27.17 7.80
N ASN A 421 -17.04 -28.22 7.09
CA ASN A 421 -16.34 -29.50 7.09
C ASN A 421 -15.06 -29.45 6.25
N ARG A 422 -14.05 -30.22 6.65
CA ARG A 422 -12.81 -30.42 5.89
C ARG A 422 -13.08 -31.28 4.66
N ILE A 423 -12.82 -30.76 3.47
CA ILE A 423 -13.18 -31.43 2.21
C ILE A 423 -11.99 -31.86 1.38
N LEU A 424 -10.80 -31.29 1.57
CA LEU A 424 -9.58 -31.72 0.87
C LEU A 424 -8.97 -32.92 1.63
N ARG A 425 -9.02 -34.12 1.00
CA ARG A 425 -8.66 -35.40 1.65
C ARG A 425 -7.52 -36.12 1.00
N GLU A 426 -7.26 -35.84 -0.26
CA GLU A 426 -6.26 -36.58 -1.05
C GLU A 426 -4.95 -35.79 -1.15
N TRP A 427 -3.83 -36.51 -1.00
CA TRP A 427 -2.52 -35.96 -1.30
C TRP A 427 -2.41 -35.73 -2.82
N PRO A 428 -1.93 -34.56 -3.25
CA PRO A 428 -1.79 -34.26 -4.68
C PRO A 428 -0.73 -35.15 -5.33
N THR A 429 -1.07 -35.78 -6.43
CA THR A 429 -0.11 -36.50 -7.25
C THR A 429 0.75 -35.53 -8.06
N GLY A 430 2.06 -35.81 -8.13
CA GLY A 430 3.00 -35.00 -8.91
C GLY A 430 3.68 -33.87 -8.13
N ILE A 431 3.41 -33.72 -6.85
CA ILE A 431 4.08 -32.72 -5.99
C ILE A 431 5.60 -32.91 -6.00
N THR A 432 6.05 -34.14 -5.83
CA THR A 432 7.48 -34.44 -5.75
C THR A 432 8.20 -34.40 -7.10
N SER A 433 7.46 -34.36 -8.19
CA SER A 433 7.98 -34.16 -9.53
C SER A 433 7.91 -32.72 -10.04
N CYS A 434 7.33 -31.81 -9.25
CA CYS A 434 7.34 -30.38 -9.57
C CYS A 434 8.78 -29.84 -9.41
N PRO A 435 9.43 -29.38 -10.51
CA PRO A 435 10.88 -29.24 -10.53
C PRO A 435 11.44 -28.12 -9.64
N SER A 436 10.63 -27.15 -9.26
CA SER A 436 11.08 -25.97 -8.47
C SER A 436 10.33 -25.76 -7.18
N LEU A 437 9.34 -26.61 -6.85
CA LEU A 437 8.52 -26.43 -5.65
C LEU A 437 9.35 -26.69 -4.38
N ILE A 438 9.55 -25.65 -3.62
CA ILE A 438 10.32 -25.66 -2.36
C ILE A 438 9.42 -25.56 -1.12
N GLN A 439 8.21 -25.01 -1.29
CA GLN A 439 7.27 -24.80 -0.18
C GLN A 439 5.87 -25.27 -0.57
N LEU A 440 5.31 -26.16 0.26
CA LEU A 440 3.91 -26.57 0.19
C LEU A 440 3.23 -26.35 1.55
N GLN A 441 2.15 -25.59 1.55
CA GLN A 441 1.31 -25.38 2.72
C GLN A 441 -0.05 -26.06 2.49
N ILE A 442 -0.22 -27.24 3.07
CA ILE A 442 -1.46 -28.04 2.94
C ILE A 442 -2.11 -28.30 4.31
N GLY A 443 -1.70 -27.56 5.32
CA GLY A 443 -2.23 -27.66 6.69
C GLY A 443 -3.72 -27.36 6.81
N SER A 444 -4.31 -27.74 7.94
CA SER A 444 -5.72 -27.50 8.26
C SER A 444 -6.72 -28.11 7.25
N ASN A 445 -6.42 -29.33 6.78
CA ASN A 445 -7.26 -30.10 5.86
C ASN A 445 -7.61 -31.49 6.46
N ASP A 446 -8.10 -32.44 5.68
CA ASP A 446 -8.32 -33.83 6.06
C ASP A 446 -7.49 -34.77 5.17
N ILE A 447 -6.25 -34.37 4.87
CA ILE A 447 -5.33 -35.27 4.12
C ILE A 447 -5.09 -36.53 4.94
N ARG A 448 -5.27 -37.69 4.32
CA ARG A 448 -5.25 -38.97 5.04
C ARG A 448 -3.98 -39.77 4.82
N LYS A 449 -3.51 -39.82 3.60
CA LYS A 449 -2.34 -40.60 3.25
C LYS A 449 -1.47 -39.88 2.27
N VAL A 450 -0.20 -39.73 2.59
CA VAL A 450 0.82 -39.28 1.65
C VAL A 450 1.34 -40.48 0.87
N THR A 451 1.11 -40.47 -0.43
CA THR A 451 1.42 -41.64 -1.32
C THR A 451 2.75 -41.52 -2.03
N GLU A 452 3.31 -40.30 -2.08
CA GLU A 452 4.57 -40.02 -2.76
C GLU A 452 5.72 -40.00 -1.77
N LYS A 453 6.89 -40.40 -2.22
CA LYS A 453 8.14 -40.29 -1.46
C LYS A 453 8.57 -38.82 -1.46
N LEU A 454 8.76 -38.23 -0.29
CA LEU A 454 9.22 -36.85 -0.15
C LEU A 454 10.65 -36.69 -0.71
N THR A 455 10.94 -35.52 -1.23
CA THR A 455 12.25 -35.15 -1.76
C THR A 455 12.81 -33.95 -0.99
N PRO A 456 14.14 -33.83 -0.85
CA PRO A 456 14.76 -32.70 -0.16
C PRO A 456 14.52 -31.35 -0.82
N GLN A 457 14.10 -31.35 -2.08
CA GLN A 457 13.79 -30.13 -2.80
C GLN A 457 12.56 -29.39 -2.23
N LEU A 458 11.55 -30.17 -1.79
CA LEU A 458 10.39 -29.63 -1.05
C LEU A 458 10.78 -29.49 0.43
N TRP A 459 11.60 -28.52 0.75
CA TRP A 459 12.20 -28.40 2.07
C TRP A 459 11.40 -27.56 3.08
N ILE A 460 10.23 -27.02 2.70
CA ILE A 460 9.23 -26.46 3.62
C ILE A 460 7.89 -27.15 3.35
N LEU A 461 7.47 -27.98 4.29
CA LEU A 461 6.20 -28.71 4.20
C LEU A 461 5.36 -28.47 5.43
N ASP A 462 4.21 -27.82 5.28
CA ASP A 462 3.22 -27.61 6.33
C ASP A 462 2.06 -28.60 6.18
N ILE A 463 1.99 -29.55 7.09
CA ILE A 463 0.92 -30.56 7.21
C ILE A 463 0.14 -30.43 8.51
N ALA A 464 0.42 -29.44 9.34
CA ALA A 464 -0.25 -29.26 10.63
C ALA A 464 -1.77 -29.22 10.49
N ASP A 465 -2.48 -29.62 11.54
CA ASP A 465 -3.94 -29.66 11.57
C ASP A 465 -4.57 -30.52 10.44
N ASN A 466 -3.92 -31.65 10.10
CA ASN A 466 -4.50 -32.76 9.34
C ASN A 466 -4.61 -33.97 10.30
N PRO A 467 -5.73 -34.14 11.01
CA PRO A 467 -5.80 -35.12 12.12
C PRO A 467 -5.70 -36.56 11.68
N ASN A 468 -6.00 -36.87 10.44
CA ASN A 468 -6.02 -38.22 9.89
C ASN A 468 -4.83 -38.52 8.97
N ILE A 469 -3.81 -37.64 8.94
CA ILE A 469 -2.67 -37.82 8.03
C ILE A 469 -1.77 -38.98 8.48
N SER A 470 -1.31 -39.75 7.52
CA SER A 470 -0.26 -40.76 7.68
C SER A 470 0.84 -40.48 6.63
N ILE A 471 2.05 -40.22 7.10
CA ILE A 471 3.18 -39.81 6.25
C ILE A 471 4.47 -40.53 6.66
N ASP A 472 5.25 -40.96 5.66
CA ASP A 472 6.59 -41.49 5.83
C ASP A 472 7.63 -40.43 5.41
N VAL A 473 8.44 -39.98 6.34
CA VAL A 473 9.47 -38.95 6.14
C VAL A 473 10.90 -39.53 6.12
N THR A 474 11.07 -40.86 6.06
CA THR A 474 12.37 -41.53 6.06
C THR A 474 13.33 -40.91 5.03
N SER A 475 12.83 -40.60 3.84
CA SER A 475 13.66 -40.05 2.76
C SER A 475 14.23 -38.66 2.99
N VAL A 476 13.67 -37.92 3.92
CA VAL A 476 14.09 -36.54 4.24
C VAL A 476 14.56 -36.40 5.70
N CYS A 477 14.58 -37.49 6.48
CA CYS A 477 14.90 -37.43 7.90
C CYS A 477 16.28 -36.80 8.17
N SER A 478 17.32 -37.19 7.43
CA SER A 478 18.66 -36.61 7.59
C SER A 478 18.70 -35.10 7.33
N TYR A 479 17.82 -34.57 6.47
CA TYR A 479 17.70 -33.14 6.22
C TYR A 479 16.91 -32.44 7.32
N ILE A 480 15.92 -33.11 7.93
CA ILE A 480 15.21 -32.64 9.12
C ILE A 480 16.20 -32.51 10.30
N GLU A 481 16.97 -33.54 10.55
CA GLU A 481 18.01 -33.57 11.60
C GLU A 481 19.06 -32.47 11.41
N ALA A 482 19.44 -32.20 10.18
CA ALA A 482 20.37 -31.13 9.82
C ALA A 482 19.77 -29.74 9.84
N GLY A 483 18.47 -29.59 10.09
CA GLY A 483 17.75 -28.31 10.02
C GLY A 483 17.59 -27.72 8.62
N MET A 484 17.80 -28.53 7.59
CA MET A 484 17.68 -28.14 6.18
C MET A 484 16.30 -28.45 5.57
N TYR A 485 15.45 -29.15 6.32
CA TYR A 485 14.07 -29.46 5.94
C TYR A 485 13.13 -29.05 7.09
N VAL A 486 12.18 -28.18 6.80
CA VAL A 486 11.23 -27.67 7.77
C VAL A 486 9.90 -28.40 7.59
N LEU A 487 9.61 -29.31 8.54
CA LEU A 487 8.30 -29.95 8.64
C LEU A 487 7.48 -29.24 9.72
N ILE A 488 6.33 -28.70 9.34
CA ILE A 488 5.37 -28.10 10.28
C ILE A 488 4.23 -29.10 10.49
N TYR A 489 4.09 -29.60 11.72
CA TYR A 489 3.23 -30.74 12.05
C TYR A 489 2.68 -30.63 13.48
N ASP A 490 1.70 -31.47 13.81
CA ASP A 490 1.20 -31.68 15.17
C ASP A 490 1.76 -32.99 15.73
N LYS A 491 2.10 -33.01 17.01
CA LYS A 491 2.68 -34.18 17.69
C LYS A 491 1.78 -35.42 17.64
N THR A 492 0.49 -35.26 17.47
CA THR A 492 -0.52 -36.33 17.43
C THR A 492 -0.69 -36.96 16.04
N GLN A 493 0.03 -36.48 15.03
CA GLN A 493 -0.07 -36.98 13.66
C GLN A 493 0.74 -38.28 13.47
N ASP A 494 0.28 -39.19 12.60
CA ASP A 494 1.00 -40.43 12.26
C ASP A 494 2.15 -40.13 11.29
N ILE A 495 3.28 -39.69 11.85
CA ILE A 495 4.51 -39.40 11.11
C ILE A 495 5.55 -40.45 11.44
N ARG A 496 6.10 -41.11 10.42
CA ARG A 496 7.05 -42.22 10.57
C ARG A 496 8.37 -41.94 9.88
N GLY A 497 9.42 -42.63 10.32
CA GLY A 497 10.69 -42.68 9.61
C GLY A 497 11.68 -41.57 10.00
N CYS A 498 11.45 -40.87 11.13
CA CYS A 498 12.43 -39.93 11.66
C CYS A 498 12.29 -39.81 13.20
N ASP A 499 13.31 -40.25 13.94
CA ASP A 499 13.30 -40.24 15.41
C ASP A 499 13.60 -38.84 15.99
N ALA A 500 14.07 -37.91 15.15
CA ALA A 500 14.30 -36.52 15.58
C ALA A 500 13.00 -35.69 15.77
N LEU A 501 11.86 -36.20 15.30
CA LEU A 501 10.57 -35.53 15.44
C LEU A 501 9.95 -35.86 16.83
N ASP A 502 9.47 -34.82 17.50
CA ASP A 502 8.78 -34.95 18.80
C ASP A 502 7.30 -35.32 18.56
N ILE A 503 7.06 -36.64 18.45
CA ILE A 503 5.72 -37.21 18.15
C ILE A 503 5.24 -37.96 19.39
N GLU A 504 3.98 -37.71 19.77
CA GLU A 504 3.30 -38.49 20.81
C GLU A 504 2.96 -39.88 20.23
N ARG A 505 3.61 -40.95 20.77
CA ARG A 505 3.39 -42.35 20.37
C ARG A 505 2.38 -43.02 21.26
#